data_25e8c1204a9c42be8013e8a1009cd39d
#
_entry.id   25e8c1204a9c42be8013e8a1009cd39d
#
_cell.length_a   1.000
_cell.length_b   1.000
_cell.length_c   1.000
_cell.angle_alpha   90.00
_cell.angle_beta   90.00
_cell.angle_gamma   90.00
#
_symmetry.space_group_name_H-M   'P 1'
#
loop_
_entity.id
_entity.type
_entity.pdbx_description
1 polymer ?
#
loop_
_entity_poly.entity_id
_entity_poly.type
_entity_poly.pdbx_seq_one_letter_code
_entity_poly.pdbx_strand_id
1 'polypeptide(L)'
;MKLTRLTTDHLSVPLGKPSRVSLTDPLPNAPDRVDLLLVQLETDSDVAGLGFTYLIGPGAATVHALIQTELSALVVGEDPRETDRLLAKVEEFFRPVGFAGLAARAYAAIDVALWDITAKAAGVPLAQLLGGWRPEAPFFVSDLTGDVVKNGRSLVKQGATGVRIEIGSGDVQAEADRVRAISESLGDEVWVSVAAEGRFNLVTAQALAHFFEDIGIDCFEDPIPAADDIGYARLAATTETPLAVGSGFNSREAFFRVIRAGHVRTVRPDVCRLGGLTPLLKVATVAEAYHVAVSPVRMPEV
;
A
#
# COMPACT_ATOMS: atom_id res chain seq x y z
N MET A 1 7.00 -28.45 12.45
CA MET A 1 6.24 -28.17 11.21
C MET A 1 7.23 -27.76 10.13
N LYS A 2 7.14 -28.31 8.95
CA LYS A 2 8.02 -27.97 7.83
C LYS A 2 7.21 -27.78 6.56
N LEU A 3 7.61 -26.81 5.75
CA LEU A 3 7.06 -26.61 4.42
C LEU A 3 7.48 -27.78 3.51
N THR A 4 6.50 -28.44 2.88
CA THR A 4 6.72 -29.60 2.00
C THR A 4 6.60 -29.24 0.54
N ARG A 5 5.78 -28.23 0.20
CA ARG A 5 5.52 -27.84 -1.16
C ARG A 5 5.08 -26.39 -1.28
N LEU A 6 5.45 -25.75 -2.38
CA LEU A 6 4.96 -24.46 -2.83
C LEU A 6 4.34 -24.63 -4.22
N THR A 7 3.10 -24.17 -4.39
CA THR A 7 2.45 -24.02 -5.69
C THR A 7 2.03 -22.58 -5.91
N THR A 8 1.91 -22.15 -7.16
CA THR A 8 1.52 -20.79 -7.49
C THR A 8 0.65 -20.76 -8.73
N ASP A 9 -0.37 -19.90 -8.69
CA ASP A 9 -1.28 -19.63 -9.80
C ASP A 9 -1.18 -18.17 -10.20
N HIS A 10 -1.21 -17.91 -11.50
CA HIS A 10 -1.25 -16.55 -12.05
C HIS A 10 -2.64 -16.32 -12.67
N LEU A 11 -3.35 -15.39 -12.09
CA LEU A 11 -4.67 -14.95 -12.55
C LEU A 11 -4.53 -13.53 -13.12
N SER A 12 -5.10 -13.30 -14.29
CA SER A 12 -5.14 -11.97 -14.91
C SER A 12 -6.58 -11.50 -14.95
N VAL A 13 -6.92 -10.56 -14.07
CA VAL A 13 -8.28 -10.09 -13.85
C VAL A 13 -8.49 -8.78 -14.62
N PRO A 14 -9.45 -8.71 -15.56
CA PRO A 14 -9.75 -7.48 -16.26
C PRO A 14 -10.27 -6.41 -15.30
N LEU A 15 -9.74 -5.20 -15.39
CA LEU A 15 -10.32 -4.03 -14.75
C LEU A 15 -11.50 -3.57 -15.62
N GLY A 16 -12.65 -3.31 -15.02
CA GLY A 16 -13.84 -2.85 -15.75
C GLY A 16 -13.64 -1.51 -16.47
N LYS A 17 -12.63 -0.76 -16.06
CA LYS A 17 -12.10 0.43 -16.75
C LYS A 17 -10.57 0.39 -16.64
N PRO A 18 -9.83 0.91 -17.64
CA PRO A 18 -8.38 1.02 -17.54
C PRO A 18 -7.99 1.74 -16.25
N SER A 19 -7.05 1.17 -15.51
CA SER A 19 -6.48 1.84 -14.35
C SER A 19 -5.93 3.20 -14.80
N ARG A 20 -6.44 4.28 -14.24
CA ARG A 20 -5.91 5.61 -14.50
C ARG A 20 -4.60 5.76 -13.73
N VAL A 21 -3.53 5.25 -14.29
CA VAL A 21 -2.17 5.47 -13.76
C VAL A 21 -1.78 6.95 -13.87
N SER A 22 -2.51 7.73 -14.69
CA SER A 22 -2.38 9.18 -14.78
C SER A 22 -3.72 9.81 -15.20
N LEU A 23 -4.12 10.87 -14.52
CA LEU A 23 -5.28 11.69 -14.91
C LEU A 23 -4.96 12.62 -16.08
N THR A 24 -3.68 12.92 -16.32
CA THR A 24 -3.23 13.94 -17.27
C THR A 24 -2.79 13.38 -18.62
N ASP A 25 -2.35 12.14 -18.65
CA ASP A 25 -1.90 11.51 -19.88
C ASP A 25 -2.18 10.00 -19.79
N PRO A 26 -3.22 9.49 -20.43
CA PRO A 26 -3.37 8.05 -20.50
C PRO A 26 -2.12 7.52 -21.18
N LEU A 27 -1.28 6.82 -20.42
CA LEU A 27 -0.20 6.05 -21.03
C LEU A 27 -0.80 5.27 -22.19
N PRO A 28 -0.21 5.28 -23.36
CA PRO A 28 -0.75 4.58 -24.55
C PRO A 28 -1.10 3.11 -24.29
N ASN A 29 -0.68 2.56 -23.17
CA ASN A 29 -0.93 1.20 -22.69
C ASN A 29 -1.29 1.23 -21.19
N ALA A 30 -2.23 2.07 -20.77
CA ALA A 30 -2.73 2.02 -19.39
C ALA A 30 -3.16 0.57 -19.07
N PRO A 31 -2.75 0.02 -17.94
CA PRO A 31 -3.09 -1.36 -17.59
C PRO A 31 -4.61 -1.51 -17.51
N ASP A 32 -5.15 -2.46 -18.25
CA ASP A 32 -6.58 -2.81 -18.27
C ASP A 32 -6.90 -4.02 -17.38
N ARG A 33 -5.89 -4.50 -16.67
CA ARG A 33 -5.95 -5.70 -15.82
C ARG A 33 -5.08 -5.58 -14.60
N VAL A 34 -5.42 -6.34 -13.57
CA VAL A 34 -4.56 -6.66 -12.44
C VAL A 34 -4.10 -8.10 -12.58
N ASP A 35 -2.82 -8.34 -12.44
CA ASP A 35 -2.25 -9.66 -12.35
C ASP A 35 -2.13 -10.06 -10.89
N LEU A 36 -2.85 -11.11 -10.49
CA LEU A 36 -2.86 -11.67 -9.16
C LEU A 36 -2.05 -12.98 -9.15
N LEU A 37 -1.06 -13.06 -8.30
CA LEU A 37 -0.25 -14.25 -8.10
C LEU A 37 -0.61 -14.85 -6.75
N LEU A 38 -1.21 -16.03 -6.76
CA LEU A 38 -1.55 -16.79 -5.56
C LEU A 38 -0.40 -17.76 -5.24
N VAL A 39 -0.11 -17.90 -3.97
CA VAL A 39 0.84 -18.90 -3.44
C VAL A 39 0.15 -19.77 -2.43
N GLN A 40 0.20 -21.06 -2.63
CA GLN A 40 -0.20 -22.05 -1.65
C GLN A 40 1.04 -22.77 -1.10
N LEU A 41 1.16 -22.78 0.22
CA LEU A 41 2.20 -23.50 0.95
C LEU A 41 1.57 -24.68 1.68
N GLU A 42 2.12 -25.88 1.48
CA GLU A 42 1.74 -27.11 2.20
C GLU A 42 2.77 -27.44 3.27
N THR A 43 2.32 -28.04 4.37
CA THR A 43 3.21 -28.48 5.46
C THR A 43 3.10 -29.98 5.70
N ASP A 44 4.00 -30.49 6.53
CA ASP A 44 4.00 -31.89 7.01
C ASP A 44 2.96 -32.16 8.12
N SER A 45 2.07 -31.19 8.43
CA SER A 45 1.09 -31.25 9.52
C SER A 45 -0.34 -30.93 9.09
N ASP A 46 -0.73 -31.23 7.85
CA ASP A 46 -2.05 -31.00 7.26
C ASP A 46 -2.56 -29.54 7.31
N VAL A 47 -1.71 -28.59 7.70
CA VAL A 47 -2.01 -27.16 7.64
C VAL A 47 -1.42 -26.57 6.36
N ALA A 48 -2.25 -25.92 5.57
CA ALA A 48 -1.82 -25.21 4.38
C ALA A 48 -2.13 -23.71 4.50
N GLY A 49 -1.26 -22.89 3.91
CA GLY A 49 -1.43 -21.43 3.86
C GLY A 49 -1.63 -20.92 2.45
N LEU A 50 -2.44 -19.88 2.35
CA LEU A 50 -2.68 -19.15 1.12
C LEU A 50 -2.16 -17.71 1.29
N GLY A 51 -1.39 -17.27 0.31
CA GLY A 51 -0.95 -15.88 0.22
C GLY A 51 -1.05 -15.37 -1.20
N PHE A 52 -0.91 -14.07 -1.36
CA PHE A 52 -0.98 -13.45 -2.69
C PHE A 52 -0.12 -12.21 -2.80
N THR A 53 0.17 -11.86 -4.03
CA THR A 53 0.66 -10.54 -4.42
C THR A 53 -0.02 -10.13 -5.72
N TYR A 54 -0.02 -8.83 -6.00
CA TYR A 54 -0.64 -8.30 -7.22
C TYR A 54 0.28 -7.33 -7.95
N LEU A 55 0.06 -7.18 -9.25
CA LEU A 55 0.70 -6.16 -10.07
C LEU A 55 -0.35 -5.48 -10.97
N ILE A 56 -0.23 -4.17 -11.06
CA ILE A 56 -0.87 -3.38 -12.11
C ILE A 56 0.26 -2.90 -13.01
N GLY A 57 0.30 -3.39 -14.25
CA GLY A 57 1.39 -3.11 -15.17
C GLY A 57 2.42 -4.25 -15.30
N PRO A 58 3.63 -3.96 -15.78
CA PRO A 58 4.60 -4.99 -16.14
C PRO A 58 5.20 -5.72 -14.93
N GLY A 59 5.68 -6.95 -15.13
CA GLY A 59 6.50 -7.69 -14.17
C GLY A 59 5.85 -8.96 -13.60
N ALA A 60 4.58 -9.25 -13.88
CA ALA A 60 3.89 -10.41 -13.31
C ALA A 60 4.59 -11.74 -13.64
N ALA A 61 5.00 -11.94 -14.89
CA ALA A 61 5.74 -13.14 -15.30
C ALA A 61 7.08 -13.27 -14.55
N THR A 62 7.79 -12.17 -14.33
CA THR A 62 9.05 -12.16 -13.57
C THR A 62 8.82 -12.51 -12.11
N VAL A 63 7.81 -11.90 -11.47
CA VAL A 63 7.45 -12.21 -10.08
C VAL A 63 7.04 -13.68 -9.94
N HIS A 64 6.24 -14.18 -10.87
CA HIS A 64 5.85 -15.59 -10.90
C HIS A 64 7.06 -16.53 -11.02
N ALA A 65 7.99 -16.24 -11.93
CA ALA A 65 9.23 -17.00 -12.08
C ALA A 65 10.06 -16.99 -10.79
N LEU A 66 10.27 -15.83 -10.15
CA LEU A 66 11.00 -15.72 -8.88
C LEU A 66 10.37 -16.59 -7.79
N ILE A 67 9.04 -16.62 -7.70
CA ILE A 67 8.34 -17.47 -6.71
C ILE A 67 8.62 -18.95 -6.98
N GLN A 68 8.50 -19.39 -8.24
CA GLN A 68 8.62 -20.81 -8.60
C GLN A 68 10.04 -21.35 -8.51
N THR A 69 11.05 -20.51 -8.74
CA THR A 69 12.45 -20.93 -8.82
C THR A 69 13.20 -20.58 -7.53
N GLU A 70 13.69 -19.37 -7.41
CA GLU A 70 14.60 -18.98 -6.33
C GLU A 70 13.93 -19.04 -4.94
N LEU A 71 12.74 -18.45 -4.81
CA LEU A 71 12.08 -18.35 -3.51
C LEU A 71 11.55 -19.71 -3.04
N SER A 72 11.00 -20.52 -3.93
CA SER A 72 10.57 -21.89 -3.59
C SER A 72 11.73 -22.71 -3.02
N ALA A 73 12.91 -22.64 -3.64
CA ALA A 73 14.10 -23.35 -3.17
C ALA A 73 14.61 -22.86 -1.81
N LEU A 74 14.35 -21.58 -1.48
CA LEU A 74 14.76 -20.99 -0.20
C LEU A 74 13.83 -21.37 0.97
N VAL A 75 12.52 -21.57 0.70
CA VAL A 75 11.53 -21.72 1.77
C VAL A 75 11.07 -23.15 1.98
N VAL A 76 11.05 -24.02 0.96
CA VAL A 76 10.68 -25.44 1.12
C VAL A 76 11.69 -26.14 2.03
N GLY A 77 11.16 -26.91 3.00
CA GLY A 77 11.93 -27.60 4.03
C GLY A 77 12.13 -26.79 5.33
N GLU A 78 11.78 -25.50 5.33
CA GLU A 78 11.89 -24.59 6.49
C GLU A 78 10.63 -24.66 7.38
N ASP A 79 10.75 -24.13 8.60
CA ASP A 79 9.61 -23.99 9.51
C ASP A 79 8.86 -22.69 9.18
N PRO A 80 7.56 -22.77 8.77
CA PRO A 80 6.79 -21.58 8.38
C PRO A 80 6.57 -20.57 9.49
N ARG A 81 6.74 -20.93 10.75
CA ARG A 81 6.55 -20.06 11.91
C ARG A 81 7.73 -19.12 12.15
N GLU A 82 8.86 -19.38 11.52
CA GLU A 82 10.08 -18.58 11.65
C GLU A 82 10.13 -17.44 10.61
N THR A 83 9.07 -16.64 10.54
CA THR A 83 8.88 -15.61 9.50
C THR A 83 10.03 -14.60 9.43
N ASP A 84 10.55 -14.16 10.59
CA ASP A 84 11.71 -13.24 10.66
C ASP A 84 12.99 -13.87 10.11
N ARG A 85 13.24 -15.14 10.42
CA ARG A 85 14.42 -15.85 9.92
C ARG A 85 14.34 -16.07 8.42
N LEU A 86 13.13 -16.41 7.92
CA LEU A 86 12.90 -16.60 6.49
C LEU A 86 13.07 -15.29 5.72
N LEU A 87 12.51 -14.19 6.24
CA LEU A 87 12.73 -12.86 5.65
C LEU A 87 14.23 -12.53 5.59
N ALA A 88 14.97 -12.70 6.69
CA ALA A 88 16.41 -12.43 6.72
C ALA A 88 17.20 -13.31 5.74
N LYS A 89 16.83 -14.59 5.60
CA LYS A 89 17.43 -15.51 4.62
C LYS A 89 17.22 -15.03 3.19
N VAL A 90 16.00 -14.58 2.86
CA VAL A 90 15.67 -14.06 1.55
C VAL A 90 16.35 -12.73 1.27
N GLU A 91 16.37 -11.81 2.22
CA GLU A 91 17.10 -10.53 2.10
C GLU A 91 18.61 -10.76 1.86
N GLU A 92 19.22 -11.71 2.54
CA GLU A 92 20.62 -12.06 2.34
C GLU A 92 20.86 -12.65 0.95
N PHE A 93 19.96 -13.52 0.46
CA PHE A 93 20.04 -14.09 -0.88
C PHE A 93 19.97 -13.01 -1.96
N PHE A 94 19.05 -12.05 -1.81
CA PHE A 94 18.89 -10.95 -2.76
C PHE A 94 19.84 -9.78 -2.53
N ARG A 95 20.70 -9.80 -1.52
CA ARG A 95 21.63 -8.70 -1.22
C ARG A 95 22.44 -8.19 -2.41
N PRO A 96 22.97 -9.05 -3.31
CA PRO A 96 23.74 -8.59 -4.46
C PRO A 96 22.95 -7.76 -5.49
N VAL A 97 21.62 -7.96 -5.57
CA VAL A 97 20.73 -7.31 -6.54
C VAL A 97 19.68 -6.40 -5.89
N GLY A 98 19.57 -6.45 -4.56
CA GLY A 98 18.61 -5.69 -3.75
C GLY A 98 17.28 -6.42 -3.53
N PHE A 99 16.83 -6.42 -2.28
CA PHE A 99 15.51 -6.93 -1.90
C PHE A 99 14.50 -5.77 -1.90
N ALA A 100 14.04 -5.38 -3.09
CA ALA A 100 13.01 -4.35 -3.28
C ALA A 100 12.28 -4.61 -4.61
N GLY A 101 11.20 -3.88 -4.87
CA GLY A 101 10.48 -3.96 -6.14
C GLY A 101 9.94 -5.37 -6.41
N LEU A 102 10.37 -6.01 -7.49
CA LEU A 102 9.83 -7.31 -7.91
C LEU A 102 10.19 -8.45 -6.94
N ALA A 103 11.39 -8.43 -6.33
CA ALA A 103 11.78 -9.45 -5.36
C ALA A 103 10.94 -9.37 -4.07
N ALA A 104 10.72 -8.17 -3.54
CA ALA A 104 9.84 -7.96 -2.39
C ALA A 104 8.40 -8.38 -2.70
N ARG A 105 7.87 -8.02 -3.88
CA ARG A 105 6.54 -8.45 -4.30
C ARG A 105 6.41 -9.96 -4.41
N ALA A 106 7.41 -10.65 -4.94
CA ALA A 106 7.42 -12.09 -5.03
C ALA A 106 7.38 -12.73 -3.63
N TYR A 107 8.22 -12.25 -2.71
CA TYR A 107 8.25 -12.78 -1.35
C TYR A 107 6.99 -12.44 -0.54
N ALA A 108 6.33 -11.32 -0.82
CA ALA A 108 5.11 -10.93 -0.12
C ALA A 108 4.03 -12.00 -0.15
N ALA A 109 3.82 -12.67 -1.29
CA ALA A 109 2.86 -13.76 -1.40
C ALA A 109 3.23 -14.94 -0.50
N ILE A 110 4.51 -15.24 -0.38
CA ILE A 110 5.01 -16.30 0.50
C ILE A 110 4.84 -15.89 1.97
N ASP A 111 5.25 -14.69 2.34
CA ASP A 111 5.18 -14.21 3.72
C ASP A 111 3.72 -14.17 4.23
N VAL A 112 2.78 -13.73 3.41
CA VAL A 112 1.34 -13.79 3.74
C VAL A 112 0.88 -15.22 3.96
N ALA A 113 1.30 -16.17 3.13
CA ALA A 113 0.98 -17.59 3.29
C ALA A 113 1.60 -18.18 4.57
N LEU A 114 2.81 -17.77 4.97
CA LEU A 114 3.44 -18.18 6.24
C LEU A 114 2.62 -17.70 7.45
N TRP A 115 2.14 -16.47 7.42
CA TRP A 115 1.27 -15.94 8.47
C TRP A 115 -0.10 -16.64 8.51
N ASP A 116 -0.66 -16.99 7.37
CA ASP A 116 -1.90 -17.78 7.28
C ASP A 116 -1.73 -19.17 7.91
N ILE A 117 -0.60 -19.86 7.62
CA ILE A 117 -0.25 -21.12 8.30
C ILE A 117 -0.16 -20.91 9.81
N THR A 118 0.53 -19.87 10.24
CA THR A 118 0.77 -19.61 11.67
C THR A 118 -0.54 -19.38 12.41
N ALA A 119 -1.45 -18.59 11.83
CA ALA A 119 -2.77 -18.35 12.41
C ALA A 119 -3.65 -19.61 12.44
N LYS A 120 -3.68 -20.38 11.36
CA LYS A 120 -4.40 -21.66 11.28
C LYS A 120 -3.86 -22.69 12.26
N ALA A 121 -2.53 -22.80 12.41
CA ALA A 121 -1.91 -23.69 13.37
C ALA A 121 -2.20 -23.30 14.83
N ALA A 122 -2.37 -22.00 15.10
CA ALA A 122 -2.80 -21.50 16.41
C ALA A 122 -4.32 -21.59 16.62
N GLY A 123 -5.11 -21.92 15.60
CA GLY A 123 -6.57 -22.01 15.68
C GLY A 123 -7.29 -20.68 15.88
N VAL A 124 -6.66 -19.55 15.52
CA VAL A 124 -7.22 -18.21 15.70
C VAL A 124 -7.12 -17.40 14.40
N PRO A 125 -8.03 -16.42 14.18
CA PRO A 125 -7.88 -15.47 13.08
C PRO A 125 -6.56 -14.69 13.17
N LEU A 126 -5.96 -14.37 12.04
CA LEU A 126 -4.69 -13.63 12.00
C LEU A 126 -4.75 -12.30 12.76
N ALA A 127 -5.86 -11.58 12.69
CA ALA A 127 -6.05 -10.34 13.45
C ALA A 127 -5.91 -10.57 14.97
N GLN A 128 -6.43 -11.67 15.49
CA GLN A 128 -6.28 -12.02 16.91
C GLN A 128 -4.87 -12.45 17.25
N LEU A 129 -4.21 -13.21 16.37
CA LEU A 129 -2.82 -13.61 16.55
C LEU A 129 -1.90 -12.39 16.66
N LEU A 130 -2.20 -11.33 15.92
CA LEU A 130 -1.47 -10.05 15.93
C LEU A 130 -1.87 -9.12 17.09
N GLY A 131 -2.69 -9.60 18.05
CA GLY A 131 -3.13 -8.78 19.18
C GLY A 131 -4.29 -7.84 18.86
N GLY A 132 -5.02 -8.06 17.77
CA GLY A 132 -6.15 -7.25 17.33
C GLY A 132 -7.24 -7.18 18.40
N TRP A 133 -7.64 -5.96 18.77
CA TRP A 133 -8.63 -5.67 19.80
C TRP A 133 -9.85 -4.89 19.27
N ARG A 134 -9.71 -4.28 18.10
CA ARG A 134 -10.82 -3.55 17.45
C ARG A 134 -11.60 -4.51 16.56
N PRO A 135 -12.91 -4.62 16.72
CA PRO A 135 -13.76 -5.44 15.84
C PRO A 135 -13.92 -4.80 14.46
N GLU A 136 -13.76 -3.48 14.37
CA GLU A 136 -13.95 -2.67 13.16
C GLU A 136 -12.74 -1.77 12.94
N ALA A 137 -12.42 -1.51 11.68
CA ALA A 137 -11.39 -0.57 11.27
C ALA A 137 -12.01 0.54 10.42
N PRO A 138 -11.68 1.82 10.66
CA PRO A 138 -12.08 2.89 9.76
C PRO A 138 -11.46 2.67 8.39
N PHE A 139 -12.18 3.02 7.33
CA PHE A 139 -11.67 2.89 5.97
C PHE A 139 -12.03 4.09 5.11
N PHE A 140 -11.12 4.43 4.21
CA PHE A 140 -11.31 5.42 3.17
C PHE A 140 -11.65 4.73 1.86
N VAL A 141 -12.57 5.32 1.11
CA VAL A 141 -12.89 4.86 -0.24
C VAL A 141 -12.15 5.73 -1.23
N SER A 142 -11.41 5.09 -2.12
CA SER A 142 -10.71 5.74 -3.23
C SER A 142 -11.36 5.40 -4.56
N ASP A 143 -10.92 6.09 -5.61
CA ASP A 143 -11.35 5.89 -6.99
C ASP A 143 -12.86 6.09 -7.23
N LEU A 144 -13.32 7.25 -6.79
CA LEU A 144 -14.69 7.69 -7.05
C LEU A 144 -14.81 8.08 -8.53
N THR A 145 -15.04 7.09 -9.40
CA THR A 145 -15.26 7.36 -10.83
C THR A 145 -16.64 7.97 -11.07
N GLY A 146 -16.75 8.87 -12.03
CA GLY A 146 -18.02 9.52 -12.39
C GLY A 146 -18.37 10.67 -11.44
N ASP A 147 -19.59 10.69 -10.92
CA ASP A 147 -20.05 11.69 -9.96
C ASP A 147 -19.49 11.40 -8.58
N VAL A 148 -18.34 11.99 -8.27
CA VAL A 148 -17.58 11.80 -7.02
C VAL A 148 -18.41 12.12 -5.79
N VAL A 149 -19.23 13.18 -5.86
CA VAL A 149 -20.10 13.62 -4.77
C VAL A 149 -21.18 12.60 -4.45
N LYS A 150 -21.90 12.17 -5.49
CA LYS A 150 -22.96 11.17 -5.33
C LYS A 150 -22.41 9.83 -4.84
N ASN A 151 -21.32 9.40 -5.43
CA ASN A 151 -20.68 8.13 -5.07
C ASN A 151 -20.09 8.19 -3.65
N GLY A 152 -19.39 9.28 -3.28
CA GLY A 152 -18.86 9.49 -1.95
C GLY A 152 -19.94 9.45 -0.88
N ARG A 153 -21.02 10.19 -1.06
CA ARG A 153 -22.18 10.16 -0.14
C ARG A 153 -22.81 8.78 0.00
N SER A 154 -22.88 8.02 -1.09
CA SER A 154 -23.41 6.65 -1.05
C SER A 154 -22.53 5.74 -0.20
N LEU A 155 -21.21 5.85 -0.34
CA LEU A 155 -20.24 5.01 0.37
C LEU A 155 -20.13 5.40 1.86
N VAL A 156 -20.22 6.68 2.18
CA VAL A 156 -20.32 7.15 3.58
C VAL A 156 -21.56 6.56 4.25
N LYS A 157 -22.71 6.54 3.57
CA LYS A 157 -23.91 5.87 4.09
C LYS A 157 -23.74 4.36 4.30
N GLN A 158 -22.77 3.74 3.64
CA GLN A 158 -22.42 2.33 3.80
C GLN A 158 -21.32 2.10 4.84
N GLY A 159 -20.89 3.14 5.54
CA GLY A 159 -19.95 3.05 6.65
C GLY A 159 -18.51 3.48 6.33
N ALA A 160 -18.22 4.03 5.15
CA ALA A 160 -16.92 4.64 4.89
C ALA A 160 -16.73 5.86 5.79
N THR A 161 -15.57 5.97 6.43
CA THR A 161 -15.24 7.08 7.32
C THR A 161 -14.69 8.29 6.56
N GLY A 162 -14.24 8.10 5.33
CA GLY A 162 -13.73 9.17 4.50
C GLY A 162 -13.61 8.79 3.03
N VAL A 163 -13.24 9.78 2.25
CA VAL A 163 -12.99 9.64 0.81
C VAL A 163 -11.56 10.04 0.47
N ARG A 164 -11.01 9.38 -0.53
CA ARG A 164 -9.71 9.70 -1.12
C ARG A 164 -9.91 10.22 -2.53
N ILE A 165 -9.44 11.44 -2.79
CA ILE A 165 -9.57 12.13 -4.07
C ILE A 165 -8.21 12.10 -4.77
N GLU A 166 -8.14 11.55 -5.97
CA GLU A 166 -6.93 11.64 -6.78
C GLU A 166 -6.88 12.94 -7.57
N ILE A 167 -5.69 13.56 -7.57
CA ILE A 167 -5.37 14.77 -8.32
C ILE A 167 -4.09 14.55 -9.16
N GLY A 168 -3.86 15.38 -10.16
CA GLY A 168 -2.66 15.22 -10.99
C GLY A 168 -2.69 15.93 -12.35
N SER A 169 -3.66 16.80 -12.60
CA SER A 169 -3.74 17.55 -13.86
C SER A 169 -2.63 18.58 -14.03
N GLY A 170 -2.02 19.03 -12.92
CA GLY A 170 -1.03 20.10 -12.92
C GLY A 170 -1.64 21.52 -12.97
N ASP A 171 -2.94 21.64 -13.19
CA ASP A 171 -3.67 22.92 -13.04
C ASP A 171 -4.07 23.08 -11.57
N VAL A 172 -3.26 23.82 -10.82
CA VAL A 172 -3.41 24.02 -9.38
C VAL A 172 -4.79 24.55 -9.02
N GLN A 173 -5.28 25.55 -9.78
CA GLN A 173 -6.57 26.18 -9.47
C GLN A 173 -7.74 25.22 -9.73
N ALA A 174 -7.73 24.54 -10.86
CA ALA A 174 -8.79 23.58 -11.19
C ALA A 174 -8.84 22.39 -10.21
N GLU A 175 -7.67 21.89 -9.77
CA GLU A 175 -7.62 20.82 -8.77
C GLU A 175 -8.10 21.31 -7.40
N ALA A 176 -7.68 22.50 -6.95
CA ALA A 176 -8.12 23.08 -5.70
C ALA A 176 -9.64 23.31 -5.68
N ASP A 177 -10.21 23.89 -6.74
CA ASP A 177 -11.65 24.15 -6.87
C ASP A 177 -12.44 22.83 -6.90
N ARG A 178 -11.92 21.81 -7.57
CA ARG A 178 -12.52 20.47 -7.60
C ARG A 178 -12.55 19.84 -6.22
N VAL A 179 -11.42 19.87 -5.49
CA VAL A 179 -11.32 19.31 -4.13
C VAL A 179 -12.25 20.06 -3.19
N ARG A 180 -12.30 21.40 -3.26
CA ARG A 180 -13.21 22.24 -2.46
C ARG A 180 -14.66 21.84 -2.69
N ALA A 181 -15.11 21.78 -3.95
CA ALA A 181 -16.49 21.43 -4.29
C ALA A 181 -16.89 20.05 -3.76
N ILE A 182 -15.97 19.08 -3.81
CA ILE A 182 -16.20 17.74 -3.28
C ILE A 182 -16.29 17.78 -1.75
N SER A 183 -15.33 18.42 -1.06
CA SER A 183 -15.29 18.52 0.39
C SER A 183 -16.55 19.18 0.95
N GLU A 184 -16.90 20.36 0.46
CA GLU A 184 -18.12 21.08 0.85
C GLU A 184 -19.41 20.25 0.65
N SER A 185 -19.45 19.44 -0.40
CA SER A 185 -20.61 18.59 -0.69
C SER A 185 -20.75 17.38 0.22
N LEU A 186 -19.64 16.89 0.78
CA LEU A 186 -19.62 15.72 1.68
C LEU A 186 -19.94 16.12 3.13
N GLY A 187 -19.61 17.35 3.53
CA GLY A 187 -19.80 17.89 4.87
C GLY A 187 -18.63 17.55 5.81
N ASP A 188 -18.58 18.27 6.93
CA ASP A 188 -17.42 18.32 7.85
C ASP A 188 -17.16 17.02 8.62
N GLU A 189 -18.10 16.08 8.63
CA GLU A 189 -17.93 14.79 9.34
C GLU A 189 -17.21 13.73 8.48
N VAL A 190 -16.98 14.00 7.19
CA VAL A 190 -16.37 13.06 6.25
C VAL A 190 -14.92 13.43 6.04
N TRP A 191 -14.02 12.56 6.39
CA TRP A 191 -12.59 12.74 6.17
C TRP A 191 -12.26 12.80 4.68
N VAL A 192 -11.48 13.81 4.29
CA VAL A 192 -11.07 14.01 2.90
C VAL A 192 -9.56 13.89 2.81
N SER A 193 -9.10 12.87 2.10
CA SER A 193 -7.69 12.70 1.74
C SER A 193 -7.49 13.01 0.26
N VAL A 194 -6.45 13.77 -0.07
CA VAL A 194 -6.12 14.15 -1.45
C VAL A 194 -4.80 13.52 -1.84
N ALA A 195 -4.77 12.75 -2.91
CA ALA A 195 -3.61 11.99 -3.34
C ALA A 195 -3.07 12.45 -4.69
N ALA A 196 -1.76 12.73 -4.74
CA ALA A 196 -1.09 13.17 -5.94
C ALA A 196 -0.16 12.13 -6.58
N GLU A 197 0.06 10.99 -5.92
CA GLU A 197 0.87 9.88 -6.44
C GLU A 197 2.28 10.32 -6.91
N GLY A 198 2.88 11.30 -6.21
CA GLY A 198 4.22 11.79 -6.52
C GLY A 198 4.35 12.62 -7.79
N ARG A 199 3.24 13.12 -8.33
CA ARG A 199 3.22 13.77 -9.67
C ARG A 199 3.67 15.21 -9.69
N PHE A 200 3.64 15.91 -8.56
CA PHE A 200 3.95 17.33 -8.53
C PHE A 200 5.42 17.62 -8.21
N ASN A 201 5.89 18.76 -8.67
CA ASN A 201 7.11 19.37 -8.14
C ASN A 201 6.79 20.09 -6.82
N LEU A 202 7.84 20.47 -6.10
CA LEU A 202 7.71 21.11 -4.78
C LEU A 202 6.87 22.40 -4.83
N VAL A 203 7.05 23.24 -5.85
CA VAL A 203 6.33 24.53 -5.95
C VAL A 203 4.83 24.32 -6.12
N THR A 204 4.44 23.40 -7.00
CA THR A 204 3.04 23.02 -7.20
C THR A 204 2.44 22.40 -5.94
N ALA A 205 3.20 21.52 -5.29
CA ALA A 205 2.74 20.87 -4.05
C ALA A 205 2.54 21.88 -2.91
N GLN A 206 3.42 22.88 -2.76
CA GLN A 206 3.27 23.95 -1.78
C GLN A 206 2.03 24.81 -2.06
N ALA A 207 1.81 25.20 -3.31
CA ALA A 207 0.62 25.97 -3.68
C ALA A 207 -0.67 25.20 -3.37
N LEU A 208 -0.75 23.92 -3.72
CA LEU A 208 -1.89 23.06 -3.40
C LEU A 208 -2.06 22.88 -1.89
N ALA A 209 -0.97 22.67 -1.16
CA ALA A 209 -1.04 22.50 0.29
C ALA A 209 -1.65 23.72 1.00
N HIS A 210 -1.32 24.94 0.57
CA HIS A 210 -1.97 26.14 1.10
C HIS A 210 -3.47 26.24 0.77
N PHE A 211 -3.88 25.86 -0.45
CA PHE A 211 -5.32 25.76 -0.76
C PHE A 211 -6.01 24.73 0.12
N PHE A 212 -5.34 23.64 0.42
CA PHE A 212 -5.90 22.55 1.24
C PHE A 212 -6.00 22.93 2.72
N GLU A 213 -5.15 23.81 3.22
CA GLU A 213 -5.30 24.43 4.55
C GLU A 213 -6.61 25.21 4.65
N ASP A 214 -6.91 26.06 3.65
CA ASP A 214 -8.14 26.85 3.60
C ASP A 214 -9.41 25.99 3.51
N ILE A 215 -9.32 24.83 2.86
CA ILE A 215 -10.42 23.88 2.72
C ILE A 215 -10.58 23.00 3.96
N GLY A 216 -9.48 22.79 4.71
CA GLY A 216 -9.45 21.93 5.89
C GLY A 216 -9.44 20.44 5.55
N ILE A 217 -8.69 20.02 4.50
CA ILE A 217 -8.56 18.59 4.19
C ILE A 217 -7.73 17.88 5.26
N ASP A 218 -8.03 16.60 5.49
CA ASP A 218 -7.39 15.82 6.55
C ASP A 218 -6.01 15.31 6.20
N CYS A 219 -5.72 15.14 4.90
CA CYS A 219 -4.44 14.58 4.49
C CYS A 219 -4.10 14.87 3.02
N PHE A 220 -2.84 15.25 2.77
CA PHE A 220 -2.26 15.34 1.43
C PHE A 220 -1.26 14.20 1.21
N GLU A 221 -1.63 13.25 0.35
CA GLU A 221 -0.90 12.00 0.14
C GLU A 221 0.06 12.09 -1.04
N ASP A 222 1.31 11.63 -0.83
CA ASP A 222 2.34 11.52 -1.85
C ASP A 222 2.39 12.74 -2.80
N PRO A 223 2.48 14.00 -2.27
CA PRO A 223 2.42 15.22 -3.09
C PRO A 223 3.53 15.31 -4.13
N ILE A 224 4.74 14.88 -3.77
CA ILE A 224 5.96 14.95 -4.59
C ILE A 224 6.62 13.55 -4.69
N PRO A 225 7.60 13.35 -5.59
CA PRO A 225 8.27 12.07 -5.72
C PRO A 225 8.79 11.51 -4.39
N ALA A 226 8.54 10.24 -4.14
CA ALA A 226 8.82 9.54 -2.89
C ALA A 226 10.30 9.56 -2.44
N ALA A 227 11.23 9.80 -3.38
CA ALA A 227 12.66 9.87 -3.11
C ALA A 227 13.17 11.29 -2.74
N ASP A 228 12.30 12.32 -2.79
CA ASP A 228 12.67 13.70 -2.53
C ASP A 228 12.53 14.06 -1.04
N ASP A 229 13.41 13.50 -0.19
CA ASP A 229 13.41 13.76 1.24
C ASP A 229 13.56 15.27 1.58
N ILE A 230 14.34 16.02 0.77
CA ILE A 230 14.55 17.45 0.95
C ILE A 230 13.27 18.23 0.61
N GLY A 231 12.59 17.82 -0.45
CA GLY A 231 11.30 18.38 -0.84
C GLY A 231 10.25 18.18 0.25
N TYR A 232 10.15 16.97 0.83
CA TYR A 232 9.24 16.69 1.95
C TYR A 232 9.56 17.57 3.18
N ALA A 233 10.83 17.74 3.53
CA ALA A 233 11.22 18.60 4.64
C ALA A 233 10.79 20.06 4.40
N ARG A 234 10.97 20.58 3.19
CA ARG A 234 10.56 21.93 2.81
C ARG A 234 9.04 22.09 2.77
N LEU A 235 8.34 21.11 2.22
CA LEU A 235 6.87 21.11 2.16
C LEU A 235 6.29 21.13 3.57
N ALA A 236 6.74 20.23 4.44
CA ALA A 236 6.28 20.16 5.83
C ALA A 236 6.56 21.42 6.65
N ALA A 237 7.59 22.20 6.28
CA ALA A 237 7.91 23.47 6.93
C ALA A 237 7.02 24.63 6.46
N THR A 238 6.25 24.46 5.41
CA THR A 238 5.44 25.52 4.78
C THR A 238 3.95 25.25 4.80
N THR A 239 3.49 24.15 5.38
CA THR A 239 2.07 23.80 5.44
C THR A 239 1.69 23.17 6.78
N GLU A 240 0.48 23.48 7.25
CA GLU A 240 -0.18 22.78 8.36
C GLU A 240 -1.00 21.57 7.87
N THR A 241 -1.24 21.45 6.56
CA THR A 241 -1.94 20.29 5.99
C THR A 241 -1.16 19.00 6.31
N PRO A 242 -1.79 18.03 6.97
CA PRO A 242 -1.12 16.76 7.31
C PRO A 242 -0.63 16.03 6.06
N LEU A 243 0.66 15.66 6.03
CA LEU A 243 1.23 14.91 4.93
C LEU A 243 1.18 13.41 5.21
N ALA A 244 0.83 12.62 4.18
CA ALA A 244 0.99 11.17 4.18
C ALA A 244 1.87 10.73 3.01
N VAL A 245 2.61 9.62 3.22
CA VAL A 245 3.49 9.08 2.18
C VAL A 245 3.56 7.56 2.25
N GLY A 246 3.95 6.96 1.15
CA GLY A 246 4.37 5.57 1.17
C GLY A 246 3.64 4.65 0.20
N SER A 247 2.63 5.09 -0.53
CA SER A 247 1.97 4.25 -1.53
C SER A 247 2.95 3.78 -2.61
N GLY A 248 3.97 4.59 -2.90
CA GLY A 248 5.05 4.28 -3.83
C GLY A 248 6.28 3.59 -3.22
N PHE A 249 6.37 3.46 -1.89
CA PHE A 249 7.54 2.84 -1.25
C PHE A 249 7.53 1.32 -1.40
N ASN A 250 8.71 0.75 -1.58
CA ASN A 250 8.90 -0.69 -1.79
C ASN A 250 10.00 -1.29 -0.91
N SER A 251 10.39 -0.57 0.15
CA SER A 251 11.30 -1.06 1.18
C SER A 251 10.97 -0.44 2.54
N ARG A 252 11.21 -1.17 3.62
CA ARG A 252 11.02 -0.68 4.99
C ARG A 252 11.98 0.45 5.35
N GLU A 253 13.17 0.48 4.75
CA GLU A 253 14.17 1.53 4.96
C GLU A 253 13.66 2.90 4.50
N ALA A 254 12.87 2.94 3.41
CA ALA A 254 12.22 4.17 2.95
C ALA A 254 11.23 4.68 4.00
N PHE A 255 10.42 3.80 4.59
CA PHE A 255 9.53 4.16 5.69
C PHE A 255 10.29 4.62 6.93
N PHE A 256 11.32 3.90 7.36
CA PHE A 256 12.11 4.29 8.54
C PHE A 256 12.75 5.66 8.37
N ARG A 257 13.23 5.97 7.17
CA ARG A 257 13.83 7.26 6.84
C ARG A 257 12.81 8.40 6.99
N VAL A 258 11.63 8.28 6.40
CA VAL A 258 10.62 9.33 6.42
C VAL A 258 9.96 9.48 7.80
N ILE A 259 9.73 8.39 8.52
CA ILE A 259 9.20 8.41 9.89
C ILE A 259 10.19 9.14 10.82
N ARG A 260 11.47 8.75 10.78
CA ARG A 260 12.52 9.38 11.60
C ARG A 260 12.72 10.85 11.28
N ALA A 261 12.51 11.26 10.04
CA ALA A 261 12.61 12.66 9.63
C ALA A 261 11.52 13.55 10.23
N GLY A 262 10.36 12.98 10.64
CA GLY A 262 9.29 13.70 11.34
C GLY A 262 8.44 14.62 10.44
N HIS A 263 8.53 14.46 9.13
CA HIS A 263 7.84 15.34 8.17
C HIS A 263 6.44 14.87 7.77
N VAL A 264 5.99 13.72 8.27
CA VAL A 264 4.72 13.13 7.89
C VAL A 264 3.91 12.72 9.12
N ARG A 265 2.59 12.79 9.00
CA ARG A 265 1.66 12.36 10.04
C ARG A 265 1.18 10.92 9.83
N THR A 266 1.23 10.45 8.60
CA THR A 266 0.72 9.12 8.24
C THR A 266 1.66 8.45 7.25
N VAL A 267 1.89 7.15 7.44
CA VAL A 267 2.54 6.31 6.44
C VAL A 267 1.55 5.31 5.85
N ARG A 268 1.70 5.03 4.55
CA ARG A 268 0.78 4.21 3.77
C ARG A 268 1.47 2.99 3.15
N PRO A 269 1.82 1.98 3.95
CA PRO A 269 2.47 0.79 3.44
C PRO A 269 1.50 -0.10 2.65
N ASP A 270 1.98 -0.66 1.55
CA ASP A 270 1.34 -1.73 0.81
C ASP A 270 2.04 -3.06 1.17
N VAL A 271 1.30 -4.00 1.73
CA VAL A 271 1.82 -5.31 2.17
C VAL A 271 2.52 -6.05 1.02
N CYS A 272 1.95 -5.97 -0.19
CA CYS A 272 2.52 -6.64 -1.35
C CYS A 272 3.81 -5.97 -1.85
N ARG A 273 3.91 -4.65 -1.74
CA ARG A 273 5.13 -3.91 -2.15
C ARG A 273 6.26 -4.05 -1.15
N LEU A 274 5.91 -4.20 0.13
CA LEU A 274 6.88 -4.17 1.22
C LEU A 274 7.56 -5.53 1.47
N GLY A 275 7.07 -6.59 0.85
CA GLY A 275 7.59 -7.95 1.04
C GLY A 275 6.79 -8.77 2.03
N GLY A 276 5.54 -8.36 2.35
CA GLY A 276 4.63 -9.12 3.19
C GLY A 276 4.29 -8.45 4.51
N LEU A 277 3.65 -9.21 5.37
CA LEU A 277 3.21 -8.77 6.69
C LEU A 277 4.38 -8.59 7.67
N THR A 278 5.38 -9.49 7.62
CA THR A 278 6.56 -9.41 8.52
C THR A 278 7.27 -8.07 8.43
N PRO A 279 7.65 -7.54 7.25
CA PRO A 279 8.24 -6.19 7.18
C PRO A 279 7.24 -5.08 7.48
N LEU A 280 5.94 -5.26 7.19
CA LEU A 280 4.90 -4.28 7.50
C LEU A 280 4.78 -4.08 9.02
N LEU A 281 4.77 -5.14 9.81
CA LEU A 281 4.72 -5.06 11.27
C LEU A 281 5.92 -4.30 11.85
N LYS A 282 7.12 -4.46 11.26
CA LYS A 282 8.30 -3.67 11.67
C LYS A 282 8.12 -2.17 11.37
N VAL A 283 7.54 -1.82 10.23
CA VAL A 283 7.20 -0.43 9.91
C VAL A 283 6.17 0.11 10.89
N ALA A 284 5.12 -0.66 11.20
CA ALA A 284 4.08 -0.25 12.14
C ALA A 284 4.64 0.01 13.56
N THR A 285 5.53 -0.87 14.05
CA THR A 285 6.18 -0.69 15.36
C THR A 285 7.02 0.58 15.43
N VAL A 286 7.77 0.89 14.35
CA VAL A 286 8.55 2.13 14.31
C VAL A 286 7.63 3.34 14.21
N ALA A 287 6.59 3.29 13.38
CA ALA A 287 5.62 4.38 13.25
C ALA A 287 4.95 4.69 14.59
N GLU A 288 4.54 3.66 15.35
CA GLU A 288 3.98 3.81 16.69
C GLU A 288 4.93 4.54 17.64
N ALA A 289 6.21 4.15 17.67
CA ALA A 289 7.23 4.77 18.51
C ALA A 289 7.48 6.25 18.20
N TYR A 290 7.19 6.68 16.98
CA TYR A 290 7.29 8.07 16.53
C TYR A 290 5.96 8.81 16.44
N HIS A 291 4.87 8.21 16.93
CA HIS A 291 3.50 8.77 16.89
C HIS A 291 3.03 9.10 15.45
N VAL A 292 3.46 8.30 14.48
CA VAL A 292 3.03 8.37 13.09
C VAL A 292 1.93 7.33 12.86
N ALA A 293 0.82 7.75 12.29
CA ALA A 293 -0.28 6.85 11.97
C ALA A 293 0.10 5.89 10.82
N VAL A 294 -0.47 4.69 10.84
CA VAL A 294 -0.32 3.71 9.76
C VAL A 294 -1.67 3.47 9.11
N SER A 295 -1.78 3.76 7.82
CA SER A 295 -2.97 3.55 7.01
C SER A 295 -2.60 2.67 5.80
N PRO A 296 -2.68 1.33 5.92
CA PRO A 296 -2.26 0.44 4.84
C PRO A 296 -3.06 0.68 3.55
N VAL A 297 -2.34 0.66 2.44
CA VAL A 297 -2.98 0.69 1.12
C VAL A 297 -3.42 -0.72 0.77
N ARG A 298 -4.57 -0.84 0.15
CA ARG A 298 -5.06 -2.09 -0.35
C ARG A 298 -5.58 -1.95 -1.78
N MET A 299 -5.52 -3.04 -2.52
CA MET A 299 -6.14 -3.17 -3.84
C MET A 299 -7.65 -3.45 -3.67
N PRO A 300 -8.56 -2.59 -4.09
CA PRO A 300 -9.99 -2.78 -3.90
C PRO A 300 -10.58 -3.90 -4.76
N GLU A 301 -9.89 -4.30 -5.83
CA GLU A 301 -10.32 -5.29 -6.82
C GLU A 301 -9.93 -6.72 -6.45
N VAL A 302 -9.24 -6.93 -5.34
CA VAL A 302 -8.73 -8.24 -4.87
C VAL A 302 -9.36 -8.66 -3.57
#